data_89288df8bac0f6244f73e9e8ed4ac883
#
_entry.id   89288df8bac0f6244f73e9e8ed4ac883
#
_cell.length_a   1.000
_cell.length_b   1.000
_cell.length_c   1.000
_cell.angle_alpha   90.00
_cell.angle_beta   90.00
_cell.angle_gamma   90.00
#
_symmetry.space_group_name_H-M   'P 1'
#
loop_
_entity.id
_entity.type
_entity.pdbx_description
1 polymer ?
#
loop_
_entity_poly.entity_id
_entity_poly.type
_entity_poly.pdbx_seq_one_letter_code
_entity_poly.pdbx_strand_id
1 'polypeptide(L)'
;MKKFDAPSVRELLDTGAEKFGDATFIKFIRDGKIEERSFKKVRSDSLAVCRWIRSLSDKRMHIAIIGKSNYEYITCLSGILISGNVAVPFAPDISVEEAAELFKRADIEMLLYEDEFAENAEKLKELCPFLRFSVNLGNGEEFEKIYTDYSENSEYASLSDITVDKNACCVIIFTSGTTGIKKGVELSTLALVGNIMYHDYCTDIFLPNDVSLSVLPMYHIYCFSGDYIKNLKDGLQVCLNGSMMDLIKNLKIFEPKVVRVVPMIAQSLLQRVKAILAKDPETSVKDAVAQVFGRNIKWLISGGAYLNPELVDEYEKLGIFLRQGYGMTEAGCRISVPDNTASRESVGRVTDVCTVRIQNGEIQVNTPTVMLGYYKMPEETKEMFTEDGWLKTGDIGELTEDNQLFITGRVKNLIILSNGENVSPEAIEKKFADNQLVSEVLVYGEKDRIIAEIYPDYEYAKLEGIDDIQGELEKAVDRMNKTAKAAHIISEVRVRTEPLEKTGSGKIKRKATVL
;
A
#
# COMPACT_ATOMS: atom_id res chain seq x y z
N MET A 1 -27.61 -17.89 0.21
CA MET A 1 -26.83 -16.64 0.04
C MET A 1 -26.69 -16.32 -1.44
N LYS A 2 -26.94 -15.07 -1.87
CA LYS A 2 -26.56 -14.66 -3.24
C LYS A 2 -25.05 -14.84 -3.39
N LYS A 3 -24.61 -15.47 -4.48
CA LYS A 3 -23.19 -15.59 -4.78
C LYS A 3 -22.62 -14.19 -4.92
N PHE A 4 -21.54 -13.87 -4.18
CA PHE A 4 -20.85 -12.59 -4.33
C PHE A 4 -20.32 -12.48 -5.76
N ASP A 5 -20.55 -11.36 -6.41
CA ASP A 5 -20.05 -11.06 -7.75
C ASP A 5 -19.59 -9.61 -7.82
N ALA A 6 -18.63 -9.35 -8.70
CA ALA A 6 -18.10 -8.03 -9.00
C ALA A 6 -17.86 -7.91 -10.50
N PRO A 7 -17.84 -6.70 -11.07
CA PRO A 7 -17.46 -6.52 -12.46
C PRO A 7 -16.01 -6.97 -12.70
N SER A 8 -15.69 -7.34 -13.92
CA SER A 8 -14.31 -7.51 -14.37
C SER A 8 -13.64 -6.14 -14.57
N VAL A 9 -12.31 -6.12 -14.71
CA VAL A 9 -11.58 -4.89 -15.05
C VAL A 9 -12.06 -4.33 -16.40
N ARG A 10 -12.39 -5.23 -17.36
CA ARG A 10 -12.98 -4.83 -18.64
C ARG A 10 -14.32 -4.12 -18.46
N GLU A 11 -15.23 -4.72 -17.69
CA GLU A 11 -16.54 -4.13 -17.40
C GLU A 11 -16.43 -2.78 -16.67
N LEU A 12 -15.42 -2.61 -15.79
CA LEU A 12 -15.16 -1.31 -15.17
C LEU A 12 -14.70 -0.25 -16.17
N LEU A 13 -13.79 -0.61 -17.08
CA LEU A 13 -13.31 0.30 -18.13
C LEU A 13 -14.47 0.68 -19.08
N ASP A 14 -15.30 -0.28 -19.47
CA ASP A 14 -16.47 -0.05 -20.32
C ASP A 14 -17.47 0.87 -19.63
N THR A 15 -17.82 0.59 -18.37
CA THR A 15 -18.73 1.42 -17.56
C THR A 15 -18.17 2.82 -17.32
N GLY A 16 -16.87 2.95 -17.04
CA GLY A 16 -16.20 4.23 -16.87
C GLY A 16 -16.24 5.07 -18.15
N ALA A 17 -15.96 4.46 -19.29
CA ALA A 17 -16.02 5.12 -20.60
C ALA A 17 -17.45 5.51 -20.99
N GLU A 18 -18.45 4.70 -20.67
CA GLU A 18 -19.87 5.00 -20.91
C GLU A 18 -20.36 6.13 -20.01
N LYS A 19 -20.08 6.05 -18.70
CA LYS A 19 -20.62 6.96 -17.69
C LYS A 19 -19.93 8.32 -17.69
N PHE A 20 -18.60 8.37 -17.85
CA PHE A 20 -17.79 9.58 -17.71
C PHE A 20 -17.25 10.10 -19.06
N GLY A 21 -17.24 9.26 -20.09
CA GLY A 21 -16.98 9.68 -21.48
C GLY A 21 -15.64 10.35 -21.70
N ASP A 22 -15.72 11.59 -22.19
CA ASP A 22 -14.55 12.40 -22.52
C ASP A 22 -14.02 13.20 -21.31
N ALA A 23 -14.60 13.03 -20.11
CA ALA A 23 -14.02 13.58 -18.89
C ALA A 23 -12.61 13.00 -18.65
N THR A 24 -11.74 13.83 -18.10
CA THR A 24 -10.36 13.43 -17.81
C THR A 24 -10.32 12.39 -16.71
N PHE A 25 -9.65 11.25 -16.97
CA PHE A 25 -9.39 10.23 -15.97
C PHE A 25 -7.93 10.26 -15.46
N ILE A 26 -6.97 10.27 -16.37
CA ILE A 26 -5.55 10.28 -16.01
C ILE A 26 -4.90 11.60 -16.41
N LYS A 27 -4.15 12.21 -15.47
CA LYS A 27 -3.26 13.36 -15.72
C LYS A 27 -1.84 13.03 -15.33
N PHE A 28 -0.89 13.50 -16.10
CA PHE A 28 0.53 13.35 -15.82
C PHE A 28 1.35 14.47 -16.46
N ILE A 29 2.60 14.61 -16.05
CA ILE A 29 3.52 15.58 -16.64
C ILE A 29 4.50 14.81 -17.53
N ARG A 30 4.56 15.18 -18.83
CA ARG A 30 5.53 14.69 -19.80
C ARG A 30 6.20 15.91 -20.45
N ASP A 31 7.52 15.95 -20.48
CA ASP A 31 8.31 17.05 -21.04
C ASP A 31 7.90 18.43 -20.51
N GLY A 32 7.58 18.51 -19.23
CA GLY A 32 7.16 19.73 -18.56
C GLY A 32 5.74 20.21 -18.88
N LYS A 33 4.95 19.44 -19.65
CA LYS A 33 3.56 19.75 -20.00
C LYS A 33 2.62 18.78 -19.31
N ILE A 34 1.44 19.26 -18.95
CA ILE A 34 0.37 18.42 -18.43
C ILE A 34 -0.30 17.74 -19.62
N GLU A 35 -0.33 16.43 -19.59
CA GLU A 35 -1.12 15.60 -20.51
C GLU A 35 -2.32 15.01 -19.80
N GLU A 36 -3.41 14.89 -20.53
CA GLU A 36 -4.67 14.37 -20.03
C GLU A 36 -5.17 13.23 -20.92
N ARG A 37 -5.74 12.22 -20.29
CA ARG A 37 -6.38 11.08 -20.97
C ARG A 37 -7.79 10.90 -20.40
N SER A 38 -8.77 10.87 -21.28
CA SER A 38 -10.17 10.65 -20.89
C SER A 38 -10.44 9.19 -20.52
N PHE A 39 -11.56 8.93 -19.86
CA PHE A 39 -12.02 7.56 -19.59
C PHE A 39 -12.12 6.73 -20.86
N LYS A 40 -12.66 7.30 -21.96
CA LYS A 40 -12.70 6.64 -23.28
C LYS A 40 -11.31 6.32 -23.81
N LYS A 41 -10.36 7.26 -23.69
CA LYS A 41 -9.00 7.07 -24.20
C LYS A 41 -8.27 5.98 -23.40
N VAL A 42 -8.35 5.99 -22.07
CA VAL A 42 -7.75 4.95 -21.23
C VAL A 42 -8.32 3.57 -21.54
N ARG A 43 -9.65 3.47 -21.74
CA ARG A 43 -10.29 2.23 -22.19
C ARG A 43 -9.74 1.77 -23.54
N SER A 44 -9.74 2.65 -24.53
CA SER A 44 -9.28 2.34 -25.89
C SER A 44 -7.84 1.86 -25.90
N ASP A 45 -6.95 2.54 -25.19
CA ASP A 45 -5.52 2.20 -25.12
C ASP A 45 -5.29 0.88 -24.37
N SER A 46 -6.01 0.66 -23.27
CA SER A 46 -5.96 -0.63 -22.55
C SER A 46 -6.42 -1.80 -23.42
N LEU A 47 -7.43 -1.59 -24.28
CA LEU A 47 -7.89 -2.60 -25.23
C LEU A 47 -6.89 -2.82 -26.36
N ALA A 48 -6.21 -1.78 -26.83
CA ALA A 48 -5.15 -1.92 -27.82
C ALA A 48 -4.00 -2.78 -27.28
N VAL A 49 -3.57 -2.50 -26.04
CA VAL A 49 -2.56 -3.35 -25.36
C VAL A 49 -3.05 -4.80 -25.19
N CYS A 50 -4.31 -5.00 -24.83
CA CYS A 50 -4.89 -6.36 -24.75
C CYS A 50 -4.75 -7.10 -26.08
N ARG A 51 -5.14 -6.48 -27.19
CA ARG A 51 -5.05 -7.05 -28.54
C ARG A 51 -3.62 -7.34 -28.94
N TRP A 52 -2.72 -6.40 -28.68
CA TRP A 52 -1.28 -6.57 -28.90
C TRP A 52 -0.75 -7.80 -28.16
N ILE A 53 -0.96 -7.91 -26.86
CA ILE A 53 -0.51 -9.06 -26.07
C ILE A 53 -1.07 -10.36 -26.64
N ARG A 54 -2.34 -10.40 -27.00
CA ARG A 54 -2.99 -11.59 -27.56
C ARG A 54 -2.52 -11.93 -28.98
N SER A 55 -2.04 -10.96 -29.75
CA SER A 55 -1.42 -11.22 -31.07
C SER A 55 -0.06 -11.95 -30.94
N LEU A 56 0.60 -11.82 -29.77
CA LEU A 56 1.89 -12.47 -29.50
C LEU A 56 1.74 -13.95 -29.12
N SER A 57 0.62 -14.32 -28.49
CA SER A 57 0.40 -15.69 -28.02
C SER A 57 -1.06 -15.97 -27.75
N ASP A 58 -1.53 -17.13 -28.23
CA ASP A 58 -2.86 -17.69 -27.88
C ASP A 58 -2.88 -18.32 -26.48
N LYS A 59 -1.70 -18.60 -25.92
CA LYS A 59 -1.57 -19.18 -24.58
C LYS A 59 -1.55 -18.08 -23.54
N ARG A 60 -2.10 -18.39 -22.39
CA ARG A 60 -2.02 -17.54 -21.21
C ARG A 60 -0.57 -17.44 -20.73
N MET A 61 -0.10 -16.23 -20.52
CA MET A 61 1.26 -15.92 -20.07
C MET A 61 1.24 -15.25 -18.69
N HIS A 62 2.33 -15.40 -17.95
CA HIS A 62 2.66 -14.56 -16.83
C HIS A 62 3.58 -13.44 -17.32
N ILE A 63 3.17 -12.21 -17.10
CA ILE A 63 3.81 -11.01 -17.65
C ILE A 63 4.34 -10.15 -16.51
N ALA A 64 5.67 -10.08 -16.39
CA ALA A 64 6.30 -9.17 -15.46
C ALA A 64 6.18 -7.73 -15.96
N ILE A 65 5.94 -6.79 -15.05
CA ILE A 65 5.96 -5.36 -15.34
C ILE A 65 6.83 -4.65 -14.29
N ILE A 66 7.88 -3.93 -14.76
CA ILE A 66 8.88 -3.24 -13.94
C ILE A 66 8.98 -1.80 -14.41
N GLY A 67 8.58 -0.87 -13.55
CA GLY A 67 8.64 0.54 -13.91
C GLY A 67 7.96 1.45 -12.89
N LYS A 68 8.02 2.75 -13.18
CA LYS A 68 7.31 3.78 -12.44
C LYS A 68 5.82 3.77 -12.81
N SER A 69 5.00 4.36 -11.97
CA SER A 69 3.56 4.49 -12.21
C SER A 69 3.29 5.60 -13.24
N ASN A 70 3.56 5.33 -14.52
CA ASN A 70 3.24 6.21 -15.65
C ASN A 70 2.00 5.74 -16.41
N TYR A 71 1.64 6.44 -17.47
CA TYR A 71 0.45 6.12 -18.27
C TYR A 71 0.57 4.78 -18.99
N GLU A 72 1.72 4.49 -19.57
CA GLU A 72 2.02 3.25 -20.28
C GLU A 72 1.97 2.04 -19.33
N TYR A 73 2.50 2.19 -18.12
CA TYR A 73 2.41 1.18 -17.08
C TYR A 73 0.94 0.82 -16.75
N ILE A 74 0.09 1.84 -16.58
CA ILE A 74 -1.33 1.66 -16.24
C ILE A 74 -2.09 0.97 -17.38
N THR A 75 -1.88 1.38 -18.62
CA THR A 75 -2.54 0.78 -19.79
C THR A 75 -2.04 -0.64 -20.04
N CYS A 76 -0.75 -0.92 -19.82
CA CYS A 76 -0.20 -2.27 -19.87
C CYS A 76 -0.77 -3.16 -18.79
N LEU A 77 -0.79 -2.70 -17.53
CA LEU A 77 -1.35 -3.46 -16.43
C LEU A 77 -2.83 -3.80 -16.70
N SER A 78 -3.62 -2.82 -17.16
CA SER A 78 -5.01 -3.03 -17.55
C SER A 78 -5.13 -3.99 -18.73
N GLY A 79 -4.31 -3.82 -19.78
CA GLY A 79 -4.28 -4.68 -20.95
C GLY A 79 -3.98 -6.14 -20.61
N ILE A 80 -3.02 -6.38 -19.70
CA ILE A 80 -2.71 -7.73 -19.19
C ILE A 80 -3.94 -8.34 -18.51
N LEU A 81 -4.57 -7.61 -17.60
CA LEU A 81 -5.71 -8.10 -16.84
C LEU A 81 -6.91 -8.44 -17.72
N ILE A 82 -7.22 -7.60 -18.70
CA ILE A 82 -8.36 -7.82 -19.61
C ILE A 82 -8.06 -8.83 -20.72
N SER A 83 -6.78 -9.15 -20.98
CA SER A 83 -6.39 -10.18 -21.95
C SER A 83 -6.47 -11.62 -21.42
N GLY A 84 -6.78 -11.79 -20.14
CA GLY A 84 -6.81 -13.09 -19.48
C GLY A 84 -5.44 -13.61 -19.06
N ASN A 85 -4.37 -12.83 -19.26
CA ASN A 85 -3.02 -13.13 -18.78
C ASN A 85 -2.87 -12.80 -17.28
N VAL A 86 -1.70 -13.10 -16.69
CA VAL A 86 -1.39 -12.83 -15.29
C VAL A 86 -0.37 -11.70 -15.21
N ALA A 87 -0.73 -10.60 -14.56
CA ALA A 87 0.21 -9.53 -14.26
C ALA A 87 1.08 -9.88 -13.04
N VAL A 88 2.38 -9.65 -13.14
CA VAL A 88 3.32 -9.84 -12.03
C VAL A 88 4.15 -8.55 -11.88
N PRO A 89 3.63 -7.57 -11.12
CA PRO A 89 4.30 -6.30 -10.93
C PRO A 89 5.47 -6.41 -9.95
N PHE A 90 6.59 -5.75 -10.28
CA PHE A 90 7.78 -5.68 -9.46
C PHE A 90 8.21 -4.23 -9.20
N ALA A 91 8.94 -4.03 -8.11
CA ALA A 91 9.56 -2.76 -7.81
C ALA A 91 10.67 -2.42 -8.83
N PRO A 92 10.84 -1.15 -9.25
CA PRO A 92 11.84 -0.77 -10.24
C PRO A 92 13.30 -0.92 -9.74
N ASP A 93 13.50 -0.98 -8.44
CA ASP A 93 14.81 -1.16 -7.77
C ASP A 93 15.16 -2.62 -7.46
N ILE A 94 14.39 -3.58 -8.00
CA ILE A 94 14.68 -5.01 -7.83
C ILE A 94 16.05 -5.35 -8.46
N SER A 95 16.89 -6.11 -7.74
CA SER A 95 18.15 -6.57 -8.32
C SER A 95 17.93 -7.60 -9.44
N VAL A 96 18.90 -7.73 -10.34
CA VAL A 96 18.80 -8.68 -11.46
C VAL A 96 18.73 -10.12 -10.95
N GLU A 97 19.52 -10.45 -9.94
CA GLU A 97 19.57 -11.78 -9.33
C GLU A 97 18.24 -12.15 -8.67
N GLU A 98 17.66 -11.22 -7.92
CA GLU A 98 16.37 -11.42 -7.29
C GLU A 98 15.24 -11.51 -8.33
N ALA A 99 15.28 -10.66 -9.36
CA ALA A 99 14.30 -10.70 -10.44
C ALA A 99 14.38 -12.04 -11.20
N ALA A 100 15.58 -12.52 -11.51
CA ALA A 100 15.78 -13.81 -12.19
C ALA A 100 15.22 -15.00 -11.37
N GLU A 101 15.45 -15.00 -10.06
CA GLU A 101 14.88 -16.01 -9.16
C GLU A 101 13.34 -15.97 -9.16
N LEU A 102 12.76 -14.78 -8.99
CA LEU A 102 11.31 -14.60 -8.95
C LEU A 102 10.66 -14.87 -10.30
N PHE A 103 11.31 -14.52 -11.42
CA PHE A 103 10.84 -14.84 -12.77
C PHE A 103 10.71 -16.34 -12.97
N LYS A 104 11.75 -17.10 -12.58
CA LYS A 104 11.71 -18.57 -12.63
C LYS A 104 10.60 -19.15 -11.74
N ARG A 105 10.43 -18.60 -10.53
CA ARG A 105 9.39 -19.07 -9.60
C ARG A 105 7.99 -18.77 -10.10
N ALA A 106 7.79 -17.59 -10.71
CA ALA A 106 6.49 -17.14 -11.21
C ALA A 106 6.22 -17.54 -12.67
N ASP A 107 7.07 -18.35 -13.33
CA ASP A 107 6.96 -18.74 -14.73
C ASP A 107 6.76 -17.56 -15.69
N ILE A 108 7.56 -16.50 -15.54
CA ILE A 108 7.44 -15.30 -16.36
C ILE A 108 7.87 -15.58 -17.79
N GLU A 109 6.98 -15.36 -18.75
CA GLU A 109 7.28 -15.51 -20.19
C GLU A 109 7.49 -14.19 -20.92
N MET A 110 7.01 -13.08 -20.36
CA MET A 110 7.12 -11.74 -20.93
C MET A 110 7.54 -10.72 -19.88
N LEU A 111 8.45 -9.81 -20.25
CA LEU A 111 8.88 -8.67 -19.43
C LEU A 111 8.51 -7.36 -20.12
N LEU A 112 7.78 -6.51 -19.42
CA LEU A 112 7.56 -5.11 -19.75
C LEU A 112 8.39 -4.26 -18.78
N TYR A 113 9.20 -3.35 -19.26
CA TYR A 113 10.12 -2.58 -18.42
C TYR A 113 10.31 -1.15 -18.95
N GLU A 114 10.71 -0.23 -18.08
CA GLU A 114 11.07 1.14 -18.44
C GLU A 114 12.55 1.32 -18.71
N ASP A 115 12.93 2.45 -19.36
CA ASP A 115 14.29 2.79 -19.76
C ASP A 115 15.32 2.62 -18.65
N GLU A 116 14.98 3.03 -17.42
CA GLU A 116 15.89 2.91 -16.28
C GLU A 116 16.23 1.46 -15.93
N PHE A 117 15.43 0.49 -16.37
CA PHE A 117 15.66 -0.93 -16.17
C PHE A 117 16.25 -1.63 -17.40
N ALA A 118 16.53 -0.92 -18.50
CA ALA A 118 16.91 -1.50 -19.78
C ALA A 118 18.19 -2.36 -19.70
N GLU A 119 19.24 -1.88 -19.02
CA GLU A 119 20.47 -2.65 -18.80
C GLU A 119 20.21 -3.95 -18.04
N ASN A 120 19.35 -3.89 -17.01
CA ASN A 120 18.96 -5.06 -16.21
C ASN A 120 18.09 -6.02 -17.03
N ALA A 121 17.23 -5.51 -17.91
CA ALA A 121 16.40 -6.34 -18.79
C ALA A 121 17.27 -7.17 -19.76
N GLU A 122 18.36 -6.63 -20.31
CA GLU A 122 19.29 -7.41 -21.14
C GLU A 122 19.98 -8.54 -20.35
N LYS A 123 20.44 -8.24 -19.12
CA LYS A 123 21.01 -9.25 -18.23
C LYS A 123 19.99 -10.36 -17.89
N LEU A 124 18.71 -9.97 -17.67
CA LEU A 124 17.63 -10.93 -17.41
C LEU A 124 17.35 -11.85 -18.60
N LYS A 125 17.47 -11.37 -19.85
CA LYS A 125 17.33 -12.24 -21.04
C LYS A 125 18.38 -13.35 -21.05
N GLU A 126 19.61 -13.06 -20.61
CA GLU A 126 20.68 -14.05 -20.50
C GLU A 126 20.43 -15.06 -19.39
N LEU A 127 19.99 -14.58 -18.21
CA LEU A 127 19.72 -15.41 -17.02
C LEU A 127 18.41 -16.21 -17.11
N CYS A 128 17.46 -15.74 -17.93
CA CYS A 128 16.10 -16.29 -18.05
C CYS A 128 15.80 -16.67 -19.51
N PRO A 129 16.41 -17.75 -20.06
CA PRO A 129 16.23 -18.16 -21.47
C PRO A 129 14.79 -18.59 -21.80
N PHE A 130 13.94 -18.76 -20.81
CA PHE A 130 12.50 -19.01 -20.93
C PHE A 130 11.69 -17.73 -21.20
N LEU A 131 12.31 -16.54 -21.05
CA LEU A 131 11.69 -15.23 -21.34
C LEU A 131 11.54 -15.06 -22.85
N ARG A 132 10.30 -15.12 -23.33
CA ARG A 132 9.99 -15.09 -24.77
C ARG A 132 9.94 -13.69 -25.35
N PHE A 133 9.47 -12.73 -24.55
CA PHE A 133 9.26 -11.34 -24.95
C PHE A 133 9.83 -10.39 -23.90
N SER A 134 10.42 -9.31 -24.38
CA SER A 134 10.98 -8.25 -23.53
C SER A 134 10.80 -6.92 -24.24
N VAL A 135 9.98 -6.02 -23.68
CA VAL A 135 9.54 -4.79 -24.34
C VAL A 135 9.70 -3.60 -23.40
N ASN A 136 10.29 -2.55 -23.92
CA ASN A 136 10.54 -1.31 -23.20
C ASN A 136 9.28 -0.42 -23.19
N LEU A 137 8.78 -0.05 -22.00
CA LEU A 137 7.64 0.85 -21.79
C LEU A 137 8.02 2.34 -21.92
N GLY A 138 9.30 2.68 -21.81
CA GLY A 138 9.79 4.07 -21.84
C GLY A 138 9.75 4.69 -23.24
N ASN A 139 9.63 3.86 -24.28
CA ASN A 139 9.53 4.34 -25.66
C ASN A 139 8.09 4.74 -26.01
N GLY A 140 7.72 5.98 -25.69
CA GLY A 140 6.38 6.52 -25.98
C GLY A 140 5.97 6.41 -27.44
N GLU A 141 6.91 6.51 -28.41
CA GLU A 141 6.62 6.35 -29.84
C GLU A 141 6.20 4.92 -30.20
N GLU A 142 6.80 3.92 -29.59
CA GLU A 142 6.45 2.52 -29.81
C GLU A 142 5.06 2.21 -29.24
N PHE A 143 4.74 2.78 -28.07
CA PHE A 143 3.40 2.63 -27.48
C PHE A 143 2.31 3.36 -28.28
N GLU A 144 2.58 4.53 -28.83
CA GLU A 144 1.62 5.20 -29.72
C GLU A 144 1.36 4.35 -30.99
N LYS A 145 2.33 3.59 -31.49
CA LYS A 145 2.10 2.60 -32.55
C LYS A 145 1.22 1.45 -32.07
N ILE A 146 1.47 0.90 -30.88
CA ILE A 146 0.60 -0.16 -30.32
C ILE A 146 -0.84 0.35 -30.21
N TYR A 147 -1.06 1.56 -29.69
CA TYR A 147 -2.41 2.12 -29.57
C TYR A 147 -3.10 2.33 -30.92
N THR A 148 -2.33 2.62 -31.96
CA THR A 148 -2.85 2.85 -33.32
C THR A 148 -3.08 1.54 -34.06
N ASP A 149 -2.06 0.69 -34.13
CA ASP A 149 -2.06 -0.54 -34.93
C ASP A 149 -3.05 -1.58 -34.38
N TYR A 150 -3.25 -1.59 -33.04
CA TYR A 150 -4.20 -2.48 -32.37
C TYR A 150 -5.48 -1.77 -31.93
N SER A 151 -5.85 -0.69 -32.61
CA SER A 151 -7.08 0.05 -32.36
C SER A 151 -8.36 -0.78 -32.64
N GLU A 152 -9.51 -0.27 -32.29
CA GLU A 152 -10.82 -0.92 -32.53
C GLU A 152 -11.14 -1.13 -34.02
N ASN A 153 -10.50 -0.34 -34.89
CA ASN A 153 -10.68 -0.42 -36.35
C ASN A 153 -9.62 -1.29 -37.06
N SER A 154 -8.73 -1.93 -36.31
CA SER A 154 -7.66 -2.78 -36.86
C SER A 154 -8.15 -4.21 -37.15
N GLU A 155 -7.36 -4.96 -37.92
CA GLU A 155 -7.59 -6.40 -38.14
C GLU A 155 -7.56 -7.22 -36.85
N TYR A 156 -6.98 -6.69 -35.77
CA TYR A 156 -6.88 -7.33 -34.45
C TYR A 156 -8.08 -7.03 -33.53
N ALA A 157 -9.09 -6.30 -34.00
CA ALA A 157 -10.21 -5.84 -33.18
C ALA A 157 -10.86 -6.95 -32.34
N SER A 158 -11.09 -8.12 -32.94
CA SER A 158 -11.74 -9.28 -32.31
C SER A 158 -10.87 -9.94 -31.20
N LEU A 159 -9.58 -9.70 -31.14
CA LEU A 159 -8.71 -10.28 -30.10
C LEU A 159 -9.05 -9.80 -28.68
N SER A 160 -9.80 -8.70 -28.53
CA SER A 160 -10.29 -8.26 -27.23
C SER A 160 -11.68 -8.79 -26.87
N ASP A 161 -12.34 -9.54 -27.76
CA ASP A 161 -13.67 -10.12 -27.55
C ASP A 161 -13.54 -11.48 -26.82
N ILE A 162 -13.10 -11.41 -25.57
CA ILE A 162 -12.89 -12.58 -24.72
C ILE A 162 -13.65 -12.46 -23.41
N THR A 163 -14.05 -13.59 -22.88
CA THR A 163 -14.58 -13.69 -21.52
C THR A 163 -13.46 -14.19 -20.60
N VAL A 164 -13.13 -13.37 -19.60
CA VAL A 164 -12.13 -13.73 -18.59
C VAL A 164 -12.85 -14.39 -17.41
N ASP A 165 -12.34 -15.53 -16.95
CA ASP A 165 -12.82 -16.13 -15.71
C ASP A 165 -12.43 -15.25 -14.51
N LYS A 166 -13.42 -14.63 -13.88
CA LYS A 166 -13.22 -13.73 -12.73
C LYS A 166 -12.63 -14.41 -11.50
N ASN A 167 -12.72 -15.75 -11.42
CA ASN A 167 -12.19 -16.54 -10.30
C ASN A 167 -10.77 -17.05 -10.56
N ALA A 168 -10.29 -16.98 -11.80
CA ALA A 168 -8.91 -17.36 -12.12
C ALA A 168 -7.92 -16.28 -11.63
N CYS A 169 -6.69 -16.71 -11.29
CA CYS A 169 -5.61 -15.79 -10.95
C CYS A 169 -5.42 -14.74 -12.07
N CYS A 170 -5.38 -13.48 -11.77
CA CYS A 170 -5.12 -12.40 -12.74
C CYS A 170 -3.89 -11.57 -12.36
N VAL A 171 -3.46 -11.63 -11.12
CA VAL A 171 -2.26 -10.93 -10.65
C VAL A 171 -1.56 -11.75 -9.57
N ILE A 172 -0.22 -11.76 -9.62
CA ILE A 172 0.64 -12.31 -8.57
C ILE A 172 1.46 -11.16 -7.99
N ILE A 173 1.28 -10.88 -6.70
CA ILE A 173 2.02 -9.82 -6.01
C ILE A 173 2.98 -10.45 -5.01
N PHE A 174 4.28 -10.20 -5.18
CA PHE A 174 5.28 -10.69 -4.25
C PHE A 174 5.33 -9.82 -2.99
N THR A 175 5.14 -10.46 -1.83
CA THR A 175 5.23 -9.84 -0.52
C THR A 175 6.45 -10.36 0.22
N SER A 176 7.08 -9.50 1.06
CA SER A 176 8.16 -9.92 1.95
C SER A 176 7.57 -10.79 3.06
N GLY A 177 7.74 -12.09 2.94
CA GLY A 177 7.36 -13.03 4.00
C GLY A 177 8.18 -12.82 5.28
N THR A 178 7.66 -13.30 6.40
CA THR A 178 8.35 -13.23 7.71
C THR A 178 9.60 -14.12 7.77
N THR A 179 9.71 -15.08 6.87
CA THR A 179 10.83 -16.03 6.72
C THR A 179 11.96 -15.52 5.82
N GLY A 180 11.86 -14.29 5.31
CA GLY A 180 12.80 -13.72 4.33
C GLY A 180 12.55 -14.16 2.89
N ILE A 181 11.79 -15.22 2.65
CA ILE A 181 11.42 -15.70 1.31
C ILE A 181 10.21 -14.90 0.83
N LYS A 182 10.33 -14.22 -0.32
CA LYS A 182 9.18 -13.55 -0.94
C LYS A 182 8.13 -14.57 -1.39
N LYS A 183 6.86 -14.33 -1.01
CA LYS A 183 5.71 -15.17 -1.36
C LYS A 183 4.87 -14.47 -2.43
N GLY A 184 4.56 -15.15 -3.52
CA GLY A 184 3.69 -14.63 -4.60
C GLY A 184 2.22 -14.86 -4.27
N VAL A 185 1.51 -13.82 -3.86
CA VAL A 185 0.08 -13.85 -3.55
C VAL A 185 -0.72 -13.86 -4.85
N GLU A 186 -1.49 -14.91 -5.08
CA GLU A 186 -2.37 -15.04 -6.24
C GLU A 186 -3.72 -14.38 -5.96
N LEU A 187 -4.08 -13.38 -6.76
CA LEU A 187 -5.39 -12.74 -6.69
C LEU A 187 -6.19 -12.97 -7.97
N SER A 188 -7.48 -13.24 -7.79
CA SER A 188 -8.44 -13.27 -8.89
C SER A 188 -8.95 -11.87 -9.22
N THR A 189 -9.57 -11.72 -10.41
CA THR A 189 -10.29 -10.48 -10.74
C THR A 189 -11.40 -10.20 -9.73
N LEU A 190 -12.09 -11.23 -9.26
CA LEU A 190 -13.10 -11.10 -8.22
C LEU A 190 -12.52 -10.55 -6.91
N ALA A 191 -11.33 -11.02 -6.52
CA ALA A 191 -10.65 -10.50 -5.34
C ALA A 191 -10.24 -9.03 -5.52
N LEU A 192 -9.61 -8.72 -6.65
CA LEU A 192 -9.10 -7.39 -6.95
C LEU A 192 -10.20 -6.33 -7.06
N VAL A 193 -11.24 -6.60 -7.83
CA VAL A 193 -12.35 -5.65 -8.08
C VAL A 193 -13.41 -5.74 -6.99
N GLY A 194 -13.72 -6.93 -6.51
CA GLY A 194 -14.68 -7.11 -5.42
C GLY A 194 -14.28 -6.37 -4.15
N ASN A 195 -12.99 -6.28 -3.90
CA ASN A 195 -12.46 -5.57 -2.73
C ASN A 195 -12.72 -4.06 -2.75
N ILE A 196 -13.01 -3.45 -3.89
CA ILE A 196 -13.37 -2.02 -4.00
C ILE A 196 -14.87 -1.77 -4.04
N MET A 197 -15.70 -2.82 -3.96
CA MET A 197 -17.17 -2.75 -4.03
C MET A 197 -17.80 -2.60 -2.64
N TYR A 198 -17.13 -1.88 -1.73
CA TYR A 198 -17.61 -1.59 -0.39
C TYR A 198 -18.33 -0.25 -0.32
N HIS A 199 -19.11 -0.07 0.75
CA HIS A 199 -19.66 1.23 1.12
C HIS A 199 -18.57 2.13 1.70
N ASP A 200 -18.47 3.37 1.19
CA ASP A 200 -17.56 4.37 1.77
C ASP A 200 -18.21 5.01 2.99
N TYR A 201 -17.61 4.80 4.17
CA TYR A 201 -18.06 5.45 5.42
C TYR A 201 -17.64 6.93 5.52
N CYS A 202 -16.80 7.34 4.60
CA CYS A 202 -16.44 8.72 4.35
C CYS A 202 -17.36 9.32 3.25
N THR A 203 -18.67 9.09 3.33
CA THR A 203 -19.64 9.52 2.33
C THR A 203 -19.55 11.01 2.02
N ASP A 204 -19.90 11.38 0.82
CA ASP A 204 -19.86 12.75 0.26
C ASP A 204 -18.47 13.33 0.01
N ILE A 205 -17.41 12.52 0.17
CA ILE A 205 -16.03 12.98 -0.01
C ILE A 205 -15.62 12.96 -1.47
N PHE A 206 -15.98 11.89 -2.18
CA PHE A 206 -15.49 11.62 -3.53
C PHE A 206 -16.61 11.80 -4.55
N LEU A 207 -16.57 12.91 -5.24
CA LEU A 207 -17.47 13.20 -6.36
C LEU A 207 -16.74 12.92 -7.68
N PRO A 208 -17.48 12.55 -8.75
CA PRO A 208 -16.89 12.48 -10.08
C PRO A 208 -16.15 13.78 -10.43
N ASN A 209 -14.99 13.66 -11.05
CA ASN A 209 -14.03 14.72 -11.36
C ASN A 209 -13.23 15.31 -10.18
N ASP A 210 -13.42 14.84 -8.94
CA ASP A 210 -12.48 15.18 -7.88
C ASP A 210 -11.08 14.64 -8.21
N VAL A 211 -10.06 15.37 -7.79
CA VAL A 211 -8.66 15.05 -8.10
C VAL A 211 -8.03 14.21 -6.99
N SER A 212 -7.46 13.07 -7.37
CA SER A 212 -6.60 12.22 -6.54
C SER A 212 -5.17 12.28 -7.07
N LEU A 213 -4.18 12.56 -6.20
CA LEU A 213 -2.78 12.43 -6.56
C LEU A 213 -2.27 11.05 -6.13
N SER A 214 -1.85 10.24 -7.11
CA SER A 214 -1.26 8.91 -6.88
C SER A 214 0.23 9.05 -6.63
N VAL A 215 0.64 8.86 -5.38
CA VAL A 215 2.03 9.02 -4.93
C VAL A 215 2.71 7.69 -4.58
N LEU A 216 1.91 6.67 -4.33
CA LEU A 216 2.40 5.34 -4.00
C LEU A 216 2.61 4.51 -5.27
N PRO A 217 3.51 3.52 -5.24
CA PRO A 217 3.79 2.73 -6.45
C PRO A 217 2.65 1.76 -6.79
N MET A 218 2.32 1.67 -8.10
CA MET A 218 1.25 0.80 -8.62
C MET A 218 1.57 -0.69 -8.54
N TYR A 219 2.81 -1.09 -8.29
CA TYR A 219 3.16 -2.49 -8.03
C TYR A 219 2.70 -2.98 -6.64
N HIS A 220 2.28 -2.08 -5.75
CA HIS A 220 1.63 -2.43 -4.50
C HIS A 220 0.10 -2.44 -4.65
N ILE A 221 -0.53 -3.48 -4.10
CA ILE A 221 -1.99 -3.65 -4.16
C ILE A 221 -2.75 -2.44 -3.60
N TYR A 222 -2.22 -1.76 -2.59
CA TYR A 222 -2.87 -0.60 -1.98
C TYR A 222 -3.04 0.56 -2.97
N CYS A 223 -1.99 0.88 -3.74
CA CYS A 223 -2.05 1.91 -4.76
C CYS A 223 -2.87 1.45 -5.96
N PHE A 224 -2.57 0.28 -6.51
CA PHE A 224 -3.26 -0.24 -7.68
C PHE A 224 -4.78 -0.33 -7.46
N SER A 225 -5.20 -0.96 -6.36
CA SER A 225 -6.62 -1.05 -6.02
C SER A 225 -7.22 0.31 -5.62
N GLY A 226 -6.48 1.15 -4.85
CA GLY A 226 -6.98 2.40 -4.30
C GLY A 226 -6.96 3.58 -5.26
N ASP A 227 -5.81 3.83 -5.89
CA ASP A 227 -5.65 5.01 -6.73
C ASP A 227 -6.09 4.76 -8.18
N TYR A 228 -6.04 3.53 -8.66
CA TYR A 228 -6.47 3.25 -10.02
C TYR A 228 -7.87 2.64 -10.08
N ILE A 229 -8.07 1.40 -9.59
CA ILE A 229 -9.34 0.68 -9.79
C ILE A 229 -10.52 1.37 -9.09
N LYS A 230 -10.32 1.83 -7.84
CA LYS A 230 -11.39 2.54 -7.09
C LYS A 230 -11.74 3.87 -7.75
N ASN A 231 -10.75 4.66 -8.18
CA ASN A 231 -10.99 5.94 -8.82
C ASN A 231 -11.60 5.78 -10.22
N LEU A 232 -11.27 4.72 -10.97
CA LEU A 232 -11.94 4.36 -12.22
C LEU A 232 -13.45 4.12 -11.98
N LYS A 233 -13.79 3.37 -10.94
CA LYS A 233 -15.18 3.09 -10.55
C LYS A 233 -15.93 4.36 -10.14
N ASP A 234 -15.29 5.23 -9.36
CA ASP A 234 -15.95 6.39 -8.75
C ASP A 234 -15.90 7.65 -9.64
N GLY A 235 -15.16 7.62 -10.74
CA GLY A 235 -15.05 8.72 -11.69
C GLY A 235 -14.11 9.85 -11.28
N LEU A 236 -13.13 9.58 -10.40
CA LEU A 236 -12.15 10.58 -10.00
C LEU A 236 -11.05 10.72 -11.07
N GLN A 237 -10.44 11.92 -11.10
CA GLN A 237 -9.23 12.15 -11.88
C GLN A 237 -8.02 11.65 -11.10
N VAL A 238 -7.19 10.81 -11.71
CA VAL A 238 -5.94 10.31 -11.14
C VAL A 238 -4.77 11.08 -11.73
N CYS A 239 -4.11 11.89 -10.90
CA CYS A 239 -2.87 12.56 -11.27
C CYS A 239 -1.68 11.68 -10.87
N LEU A 240 -0.78 11.38 -11.81
CA LEU A 240 0.40 10.55 -11.55
C LEU A 240 1.55 11.42 -11.05
N ASN A 241 2.09 11.08 -9.87
CA ASN A 241 3.19 11.84 -9.28
C ASN A 241 4.53 11.62 -10.01
N GLY A 242 4.73 10.44 -10.60
CA GLY A 242 5.98 10.06 -11.25
C GLY A 242 7.13 9.81 -10.26
N SER A 243 7.62 10.85 -9.61
CA SER A 243 8.73 10.77 -8.65
C SER A 243 8.39 11.39 -7.31
N MET A 244 8.90 10.81 -6.21
CA MET A 244 8.76 11.40 -4.87
C MET A 244 9.46 12.75 -4.74
N MET A 245 10.47 13.03 -5.55
CA MET A 245 11.15 14.34 -5.60
C MET A 245 10.22 15.44 -6.10
N ASP A 246 9.25 15.11 -6.96
CA ASP A 246 8.28 16.06 -7.52
C ASP A 246 7.02 16.22 -6.66
N LEU A 247 6.90 15.49 -5.55
CA LEU A 247 5.68 15.44 -4.74
C LEU A 247 5.12 16.83 -4.41
N ILE A 248 5.93 17.73 -3.83
CA ILE A 248 5.48 19.06 -3.43
C ILE A 248 5.09 19.93 -4.63
N LYS A 249 5.84 19.81 -5.73
CA LYS A 249 5.54 20.49 -6.99
C LYS A 249 4.19 20.01 -7.54
N ASN A 250 3.98 18.70 -7.57
CA ASN A 250 2.78 18.08 -8.13
C ASN A 250 1.54 18.29 -7.26
N LEU A 251 1.68 18.33 -5.92
CA LEU A 251 0.61 18.73 -5.02
C LEU A 251 0.07 20.13 -5.36
N LYS A 252 0.97 21.07 -5.68
CA LYS A 252 0.59 22.45 -6.06
C LYS A 252 0.02 22.54 -7.48
N ILE A 253 0.56 21.74 -8.42
CA ILE A 253 0.11 21.77 -9.83
C ILE A 253 -1.28 21.16 -9.97
N PHE A 254 -1.49 20.00 -9.35
CA PHE A 254 -2.72 19.24 -9.49
C PHE A 254 -3.79 19.59 -8.46
N GLU A 255 -3.42 20.25 -7.37
CA GLU A 255 -4.31 20.65 -6.27
C GLU A 255 -5.29 19.54 -5.85
N PRO A 256 -4.80 18.34 -5.47
CA PRO A 256 -5.67 17.19 -5.21
C PRO A 256 -6.58 17.42 -4.02
N LYS A 257 -7.79 16.83 -4.08
CA LYS A 257 -8.71 16.75 -2.95
C LYS A 257 -8.34 15.62 -2.01
N VAL A 258 -7.77 14.52 -2.55
CA VAL A 258 -7.37 13.34 -1.81
C VAL A 258 -6.00 12.83 -2.24
N VAL A 259 -5.21 12.36 -1.25
CA VAL A 259 -3.94 11.67 -1.49
C VAL A 259 -3.88 10.42 -0.61
N ARG A 260 -3.57 9.27 -1.20
CA ARG A 260 -3.27 8.05 -0.43
C ARG A 260 -1.79 8.04 -0.10
N VAL A 261 -1.48 7.83 1.18
CA VAL A 261 -0.12 7.97 1.72
C VAL A 261 0.24 6.79 2.63
N VAL A 262 1.52 6.70 2.97
CA VAL A 262 1.99 5.97 4.15
C VAL A 262 2.30 6.99 5.26
N PRO A 263 2.32 6.60 6.54
CA PRO A 263 2.52 7.53 7.66
C PRO A 263 3.77 8.42 7.52
N MET A 264 4.86 7.88 7.00
CA MET A 264 6.11 8.62 6.78
C MET A 264 5.94 9.81 5.81
N ILE A 265 5.15 9.64 4.75
CA ILE A 265 4.85 10.73 3.80
C ILE A 265 4.00 11.79 4.50
N ALA A 266 2.96 11.38 5.23
CA ALA A 266 2.14 12.32 5.99
C ALA A 266 2.99 13.11 7.00
N GLN A 267 3.86 12.46 7.75
CA GLN A 267 4.75 13.13 8.69
C GLN A 267 5.68 14.14 8.00
N SER A 268 6.30 13.76 6.87
CA SER A 268 7.17 14.67 6.11
C SER A 268 6.42 15.90 5.59
N LEU A 269 5.18 15.73 5.13
CA LEU A 269 4.35 16.85 4.65
C LEU A 269 3.95 17.78 5.80
N LEU A 270 3.60 17.23 6.98
CA LEU A 270 3.32 18.03 8.18
C LEU A 270 4.52 18.87 8.59
N GLN A 271 5.73 18.28 8.63
CA GLN A 271 6.95 18.99 8.98
C GLN A 271 7.20 20.20 8.06
N ARG A 272 6.88 20.06 6.76
CA ARG A 272 7.00 21.20 5.83
C ARG A 272 6.02 22.32 6.15
N VAL A 273 4.77 22.00 6.50
CA VAL A 273 3.79 23.02 6.93
C VAL A 273 4.28 23.72 8.20
N LYS A 274 4.75 22.96 9.20
CA LYS A 274 5.30 23.51 10.45
C LYS A 274 6.52 24.41 10.20
N ALA A 275 7.41 24.03 9.30
CA ALA A 275 8.58 24.83 8.93
C ALA A 275 8.20 26.17 8.27
N ILE A 276 7.14 26.22 7.46
CA ILE A 276 6.62 27.46 6.88
C ILE A 276 6.09 28.38 7.99
N LEU A 277 5.27 27.85 8.89
CA LEU A 277 4.69 28.62 10.01
C LEU A 277 5.76 29.12 10.99
N ALA A 278 6.80 28.33 11.23
CA ALA A 278 7.92 28.73 12.10
C ALA A 278 8.78 29.83 11.47
N LYS A 279 8.94 29.83 10.15
CA LYS A 279 9.76 30.80 9.41
C LYS A 279 9.07 32.15 9.30
N ASP A 280 7.76 32.18 9.16
CA ASP A 280 6.94 33.38 9.01
C ASP A 280 5.66 33.27 9.86
N PRO A 281 5.68 33.77 11.11
CA PRO A 281 4.54 33.72 12.02
C PRO A 281 3.29 34.46 11.54
N GLU A 282 3.39 35.38 10.57
CA GLU A 282 2.25 36.09 9.98
C GLU A 282 1.53 35.23 8.92
N THR A 283 2.15 34.16 8.44
CA THR A 283 1.52 33.24 7.50
C THR A 283 0.37 32.50 8.19
N SER A 284 -0.83 32.59 7.60
CA SER A 284 -1.97 31.83 8.13
C SER A 284 -1.78 30.31 7.94
N VAL A 285 -2.38 29.50 8.82
CA VAL A 285 -2.38 28.04 8.69
C VAL A 285 -2.89 27.62 7.30
N LYS A 286 -3.95 28.25 6.81
CA LYS A 286 -4.53 27.99 5.50
C LYS A 286 -3.54 28.24 4.36
N ASP A 287 -2.77 29.33 4.44
CA ASP A 287 -1.78 29.66 3.41
C ASP A 287 -0.56 28.75 3.49
N ALA A 288 -0.13 28.36 4.69
CA ALA A 288 0.94 27.38 4.87
C ALA A 288 0.54 26.00 4.30
N VAL A 289 -0.69 25.55 4.54
CA VAL A 289 -1.24 24.33 3.94
C VAL A 289 -1.28 24.44 2.42
N ALA A 290 -1.77 25.56 1.88
CA ALA A 290 -1.84 25.78 0.43
C ALA A 290 -0.45 25.79 -0.24
N GLN A 291 0.59 26.27 0.46
CA GLN A 291 1.97 26.22 -0.04
C GLN A 291 2.54 24.80 -0.14
N VAL A 292 2.02 23.83 0.58
CA VAL A 292 2.47 22.43 0.55
C VAL A 292 1.56 21.58 -0.31
N PHE A 293 0.25 21.65 -0.11
CA PHE A 293 -0.74 20.72 -0.66
C PHE A 293 -1.54 21.27 -1.85
N GLY A 294 -1.45 22.57 -2.16
CA GLY A 294 -2.45 23.25 -2.97
C GLY A 294 -3.71 23.59 -2.14
N ARG A 295 -4.74 24.15 -2.80
CA ARG A 295 -5.89 24.75 -2.11
C ARG A 295 -7.05 23.79 -1.83
N ASN A 296 -7.05 22.61 -2.49
CA ASN A 296 -8.22 21.73 -2.51
C ASN A 296 -8.11 20.52 -1.59
N ILE A 297 -6.96 20.30 -0.95
CA ILE A 297 -6.74 19.14 -0.08
C ILE A 297 -7.79 19.06 1.03
N LYS A 298 -8.37 17.87 1.19
CA LYS A 298 -9.32 17.55 2.26
C LYS A 298 -8.93 16.28 2.98
N TRP A 299 -8.35 15.31 2.25
CA TRP A 299 -8.15 13.97 2.75
C TRP A 299 -6.75 13.44 2.49
N LEU A 300 -6.15 12.91 3.53
CA LEU A 300 -5.04 11.98 3.46
C LEU A 300 -5.53 10.62 3.98
N ILE A 301 -5.45 9.60 3.14
CA ILE A 301 -5.80 8.24 3.50
C ILE A 301 -4.53 7.44 3.72
N SER A 302 -4.25 7.10 4.97
CA SER A 302 -3.04 6.35 5.34
C SER A 302 -3.29 4.84 5.33
N GLY A 303 -2.27 4.07 4.96
CA GLY A 303 -2.30 2.61 5.01
C GLY A 303 -0.91 2.00 5.02
N GLY A 304 -0.85 0.67 5.18
CA GLY A 304 0.40 -0.11 5.07
C GLY A 304 1.35 -0.06 6.27
N ALA A 305 1.15 0.85 7.23
CA ALA A 305 1.95 0.94 8.44
C ALA A 305 1.15 1.59 9.59
N TYR A 306 1.64 1.48 10.81
CA TYR A 306 1.05 2.13 11.99
C TYR A 306 1.04 3.66 11.82
N LEU A 307 -0.12 4.27 12.06
CA LEU A 307 -0.31 5.71 12.10
C LEU A 307 -0.37 6.18 13.55
N ASN A 308 0.53 7.11 13.93
CA ASN A 308 0.47 7.72 15.26
C ASN A 308 -0.80 8.59 15.38
N PRO A 309 -1.65 8.38 16.41
CA PRO A 309 -2.85 9.21 16.65
C PRO A 309 -2.58 10.70 16.76
N GLU A 310 -1.44 11.11 17.31
CA GLU A 310 -1.05 12.53 17.40
C GLU A 310 -0.90 13.16 16.00
N LEU A 311 -0.41 12.40 15.02
CA LEU A 311 -0.32 12.88 13.65
C LEU A 311 -1.72 13.18 13.08
N VAL A 312 -2.73 12.41 13.48
CA VAL A 312 -4.14 12.65 13.13
C VAL A 312 -4.60 13.99 13.72
N ASP A 313 -4.35 14.22 15.03
CA ASP A 313 -4.74 15.46 15.72
C ASP A 313 -4.07 16.69 15.08
N GLU A 314 -2.80 16.57 14.71
CA GLU A 314 -2.07 17.67 14.06
C GLU A 314 -2.68 18.02 12.69
N TYR A 315 -3.06 17.01 11.90
CA TYR A 315 -3.73 17.24 10.63
C TYR A 315 -5.14 17.82 10.78
N GLU A 316 -5.87 17.45 11.83
CA GLU A 316 -7.18 18.05 12.14
C GLU A 316 -7.06 19.54 12.45
N LYS A 317 -6.00 19.98 13.16
CA LYS A 317 -5.70 21.41 13.40
C LYS A 317 -5.43 22.16 12.08
N LEU A 318 -4.94 21.48 11.06
CA LEU A 318 -4.75 22.03 9.72
C LEU A 318 -6.02 22.04 8.86
N GLY A 319 -7.13 21.46 9.34
CA GLY A 319 -8.37 21.30 8.57
C GLY A 319 -8.30 20.19 7.50
N ILE A 320 -7.38 19.23 7.66
CA ILE A 320 -7.21 18.08 6.77
C ILE A 320 -7.56 16.81 7.54
N PHE A 321 -8.41 15.97 6.96
CA PHE A 321 -8.73 14.68 7.53
C PHE A 321 -7.65 13.65 7.19
N LEU A 322 -6.87 13.26 8.18
CA LEU A 322 -5.97 12.11 8.08
C LEU A 322 -6.65 10.91 8.72
N ARG A 323 -6.91 9.86 7.96
CA ARG A 323 -7.55 8.63 8.45
C ARG A 323 -6.83 7.41 7.94
N GLN A 324 -6.95 6.31 8.68
CA GLN A 324 -6.27 5.06 8.38
C GLN A 324 -7.25 3.99 7.88
N GLY A 325 -6.80 3.20 6.89
CA GLY A 325 -7.38 1.93 6.52
C GLY A 325 -6.40 0.79 6.80
N TYR A 326 -6.92 -0.43 6.95
CA TYR A 326 -6.12 -1.62 7.18
C TYR A 326 -6.45 -2.71 6.16
N GLY A 327 -5.43 -3.47 5.81
CA GLY A 327 -5.56 -4.62 4.95
C GLY A 327 -4.23 -5.29 4.66
N MET A 328 -4.30 -6.34 3.88
CA MET A 328 -3.16 -7.13 3.42
C MET A 328 -3.43 -7.68 2.03
N THR A 329 -2.37 -8.01 1.31
CA THR A 329 -2.47 -8.53 -0.06
C THR A 329 -3.30 -9.82 -0.09
N GLU A 330 -3.14 -10.68 0.91
CA GLU A 330 -3.83 -11.95 1.06
C GLU A 330 -5.36 -11.81 1.25
N ALA A 331 -5.84 -10.66 1.70
CA ALA A 331 -7.28 -10.35 1.80
C ALA A 331 -7.83 -9.61 0.56
N GLY A 332 -7.06 -9.50 -0.51
CA GLY A 332 -7.39 -8.73 -1.71
C GLY A 332 -7.21 -7.22 -1.56
N CYS A 333 -6.62 -6.74 -0.53
CA CYS A 333 -6.23 -5.39 -0.16
C CYS A 333 -6.85 -4.90 1.16
N ARG A 334 -8.16 -4.60 1.20
CA ARG A 334 -8.79 -3.90 2.33
C ARG A 334 -9.60 -4.85 3.19
N ILE A 335 -9.40 -4.75 4.50
CA ILE A 335 -10.22 -5.34 5.55
C ILE A 335 -11.07 -4.25 6.17
N SER A 336 -10.46 -3.09 6.46
CA SER A 336 -11.17 -1.90 6.92
C SER A 336 -10.82 -0.67 6.08
N VAL A 337 -11.69 0.32 6.11
CA VAL A 337 -11.57 1.57 5.37
C VAL A 337 -11.75 2.76 6.31
N PRO A 338 -11.21 3.93 5.94
CA PRO A 338 -11.40 5.15 6.72
C PRO A 338 -12.86 5.43 7.03
N ASP A 339 -13.11 5.93 8.23
CA ASP A 339 -14.42 6.36 8.70
C ASP A 339 -14.27 7.69 9.43
N ASN A 340 -15.10 8.68 9.09
CA ASN A 340 -15.09 10.01 9.71
C ASN A 340 -15.43 10.00 11.18
N THR A 341 -16.18 9.01 11.62
CA THR A 341 -16.65 8.86 13.00
C THR A 341 -15.77 7.94 13.82
N ALA A 342 -14.78 7.27 13.18
CA ALA A 342 -13.90 6.35 13.88
C ALA A 342 -12.92 7.10 14.80
N SER A 343 -12.58 6.44 15.91
CA SER A 343 -11.49 6.88 16.78
C SER A 343 -10.19 7.06 16.01
N ARG A 344 -9.39 8.06 16.37
CA ARG A 344 -8.07 8.32 15.78
C ARG A 344 -7.10 7.15 15.91
N GLU A 345 -7.31 6.25 16.87
CA GLU A 345 -6.52 5.05 17.12
C GLU A 345 -6.99 3.85 16.30
N SER A 346 -8.21 3.94 15.73
CA SER A 346 -8.79 2.89 14.90
C SER A 346 -8.12 2.83 13.53
N VAL A 347 -8.01 1.63 13.00
CA VAL A 347 -7.61 1.42 11.60
C VAL A 347 -8.81 1.46 10.64
N GLY A 348 -9.90 2.09 11.10
CA GLY A 348 -11.13 2.30 10.33
C GLY A 348 -12.20 1.26 10.62
N ARG A 349 -13.28 1.33 9.85
CA ARG A 349 -14.43 0.42 9.95
C ARG A 349 -14.26 -0.76 9.00
N VAL A 350 -14.58 -1.97 9.49
CA VAL A 350 -14.58 -3.17 8.65
C VAL A 350 -15.52 -2.98 7.45
N THR A 351 -15.05 -3.32 6.25
CA THR A 351 -15.86 -3.20 5.03
C THR A 351 -17.02 -4.20 5.06
N ASP A 352 -18.12 -3.87 4.41
CA ASP A 352 -19.29 -4.77 4.26
C ASP A 352 -19.02 -6.01 3.39
N VAL A 353 -17.85 -6.03 2.72
CA VAL A 353 -17.34 -7.19 1.98
C VAL A 353 -16.61 -8.18 2.89
N CYS A 354 -16.21 -7.75 4.10
CA CYS A 354 -15.46 -8.54 5.05
C CYS A 354 -16.28 -8.85 6.31
N THR A 355 -16.03 -10.01 6.88
CA THR A 355 -16.41 -10.33 8.25
C THR A 355 -15.15 -10.55 9.05
N VAL A 356 -15.05 -9.92 10.21
CA VAL A 356 -13.91 -10.03 11.12
C VAL A 356 -14.33 -10.71 12.41
N ARG A 357 -13.51 -11.60 12.93
CA ARG A 357 -13.58 -12.11 14.30
C ARG A 357 -12.26 -11.96 15.01
N ILE A 358 -12.29 -11.85 16.32
CA ILE A 358 -11.10 -11.91 17.16
C ILE A 358 -11.08 -13.27 17.85
N GLN A 359 -10.06 -14.08 17.57
CA GLN A 359 -9.90 -15.39 18.20
C GLN A 359 -8.50 -15.53 18.78
N ASN A 360 -8.43 -15.78 20.08
CA ASN A 360 -7.17 -15.79 20.85
C ASN A 360 -6.36 -14.48 20.68
N GLY A 361 -7.07 -13.35 20.55
CA GLY A 361 -6.48 -12.03 20.29
C GLY A 361 -6.13 -11.76 18.83
N GLU A 362 -6.06 -12.78 17.94
CA GLU A 362 -5.76 -12.62 16.53
C GLU A 362 -6.98 -12.15 15.73
N ILE A 363 -6.75 -11.18 14.86
CA ILE A 363 -7.72 -10.75 13.84
C ILE A 363 -7.80 -11.81 12.76
N GLN A 364 -8.98 -12.40 12.58
CA GLN A 364 -9.27 -13.36 11.52
C GLN A 364 -10.36 -12.83 10.60
N VAL A 365 -10.19 -13.05 9.30
CA VAL A 365 -11.04 -12.44 8.26
C VAL A 365 -11.70 -13.52 7.40
N ASN A 366 -12.99 -13.36 7.15
CA ASN A 366 -13.71 -14.10 6.11
C ASN A 366 -14.20 -13.10 5.06
N THR A 367 -13.76 -13.26 3.83
CA THR A 367 -14.09 -12.37 2.72
C THR A 367 -14.09 -13.16 1.39
N PRO A 368 -15.02 -12.85 0.46
CA PRO A 368 -14.98 -13.42 -0.89
C PRO A 368 -13.80 -12.91 -1.73
N THR A 369 -13.07 -11.89 -1.24
CA THR A 369 -11.93 -11.28 -1.91
C THR A 369 -10.58 -11.83 -1.42
N VAL A 370 -10.59 -12.92 -0.67
CA VAL A 370 -9.37 -13.58 -0.20
C VAL A 370 -8.55 -14.12 -1.38
N MET A 371 -7.23 -14.18 -1.20
CA MET A 371 -6.30 -14.76 -2.17
C MET A 371 -6.68 -16.18 -2.56
N LEU A 372 -6.27 -16.60 -3.74
CA LEU A 372 -6.36 -18.00 -4.18
C LEU A 372 -5.34 -18.89 -3.44
N GLY A 373 -4.22 -18.30 -3.07
CA GLY A 373 -3.13 -18.92 -2.33
C GLY A 373 -1.80 -18.24 -2.63
N TYR A 374 -0.74 -18.83 -2.13
CA TYR A 374 0.62 -18.47 -2.53
C TYR A 374 1.05 -19.33 -3.71
N TYR A 375 1.48 -18.70 -4.80
CA TYR A 375 1.85 -19.38 -6.05
C TYR A 375 2.91 -20.46 -5.83
N LYS A 376 2.58 -21.70 -6.16
CA LYS A 376 3.41 -22.92 -5.95
C LYS A 376 3.83 -23.18 -4.49
N MET A 377 3.08 -22.66 -3.52
CA MET A 377 3.37 -22.81 -2.08
C MET A 377 2.11 -23.26 -1.32
N PRO A 378 1.64 -24.51 -1.52
CA PRO A 378 0.38 -24.98 -0.95
C PRO A 378 0.42 -25.14 0.58
N GLU A 379 1.56 -25.53 1.15
CA GLU A 379 1.67 -25.70 2.60
C GLU A 379 1.60 -24.34 3.32
N GLU A 380 2.35 -23.33 2.84
CA GLU A 380 2.29 -21.98 3.35
C GLU A 380 0.92 -21.34 3.17
N THR A 381 0.23 -21.70 2.08
CA THR A 381 -1.17 -21.30 1.86
C THR A 381 -2.07 -21.86 2.93
N LYS A 382 -1.95 -23.16 3.22
CA LYS A 382 -2.76 -23.84 4.24
C LYS A 382 -2.53 -23.25 5.62
N GLU A 383 -1.29 -22.88 5.96
CA GLU A 383 -0.96 -22.24 7.22
C GLU A 383 -1.65 -20.89 7.43
N MET A 384 -2.03 -20.19 6.35
CA MET A 384 -2.72 -18.91 6.43
C MET A 384 -4.20 -19.04 6.80
N PHE A 385 -4.77 -20.23 6.75
CA PHE A 385 -6.18 -20.43 7.04
C PHE A 385 -6.39 -21.25 8.31
N THR A 386 -7.49 -20.99 8.98
CA THR A 386 -8.00 -21.85 10.05
C THR A 386 -8.69 -23.07 9.46
N GLU A 387 -8.95 -24.10 10.27
CA GLU A 387 -9.67 -25.31 9.84
C GLU A 387 -11.08 -25.00 9.29
N ASP A 388 -11.73 -23.97 9.80
CA ASP A 388 -13.04 -23.48 9.37
C ASP A 388 -12.96 -22.39 8.27
N GLY A 389 -11.78 -22.19 7.65
CA GLY A 389 -11.57 -21.41 6.43
C GLY A 389 -11.44 -19.89 6.62
N TRP A 390 -11.15 -19.39 7.82
CA TRP A 390 -10.85 -17.97 8.05
C TRP A 390 -9.38 -17.67 7.76
N LEU A 391 -9.13 -16.55 7.08
CA LEU A 391 -7.77 -16.03 6.88
C LEU A 391 -7.22 -15.50 8.21
N LYS A 392 -6.07 -16.02 8.63
CA LYS A 392 -5.29 -15.53 9.76
C LYS A 392 -4.45 -14.34 9.30
N THR A 393 -4.64 -13.18 9.93
CA THR A 393 -3.89 -11.98 9.52
C THR A 393 -2.48 -11.92 10.15
N GLY A 394 -2.28 -12.66 11.24
CA GLY A 394 -1.10 -12.54 12.07
C GLY A 394 -1.06 -11.23 12.88
N ASP A 395 -2.09 -10.40 12.81
CA ASP A 395 -2.23 -9.19 13.60
C ASP A 395 -3.13 -9.44 14.81
N ILE A 396 -2.80 -8.83 15.93
CA ILE A 396 -3.59 -8.85 17.17
C ILE A 396 -4.41 -7.58 17.22
N GLY A 397 -5.66 -7.69 17.67
CA GLY A 397 -6.51 -6.51 17.72
C GLY A 397 -7.84 -6.72 18.43
N GLU A 398 -8.65 -5.68 18.37
CA GLU A 398 -9.97 -5.59 18.96
C GLU A 398 -10.97 -5.06 17.93
N LEU A 399 -12.20 -5.54 18.04
CA LEU A 399 -13.32 -5.12 17.21
C LEU A 399 -14.44 -4.61 18.11
N THR A 400 -14.92 -3.40 17.86
CA THR A 400 -16.05 -2.82 18.59
C THR A 400 -17.39 -3.29 18.03
N GLU A 401 -18.48 -3.08 18.77
CA GLU A 401 -19.84 -3.43 18.34
C GLU A 401 -20.26 -2.70 17.05
N ASP A 402 -19.73 -1.49 16.82
CA ASP A 402 -19.97 -0.70 15.60
C ASP A 402 -18.95 -0.97 14.49
N ASN A 403 -18.22 -2.10 14.57
CA ASN A 403 -17.24 -2.58 13.59
C ASN A 403 -16.01 -1.68 13.38
N GLN A 404 -15.62 -0.86 14.34
CA GLN A 404 -14.31 -0.22 14.33
C GLN A 404 -13.24 -1.24 14.71
N LEU A 405 -12.15 -1.29 13.93
CA LEU A 405 -11.05 -2.23 14.14
C LEU A 405 -9.84 -1.51 14.72
N PHE A 406 -9.20 -2.14 15.71
CA PHE A 406 -7.99 -1.65 16.36
C PHE A 406 -6.90 -2.71 16.29
N ILE A 407 -5.68 -2.31 15.90
CA ILE A 407 -4.52 -3.19 15.90
C ILE A 407 -3.67 -2.90 17.12
N THR A 408 -3.43 -3.93 17.93
CA THR A 408 -2.66 -3.80 19.18
C THR A 408 -1.31 -4.49 19.12
N GLY A 409 -1.04 -5.32 18.09
CA GLY A 409 0.25 -5.98 17.93
C GLY A 409 0.28 -7.01 16.81
N ARG A 410 1.34 -7.83 16.82
CA ARG A 410 1.53 -8.95 15.90
C ARG A 410 1.74 -10.26 16.64
N VAL A 411 1.08 -11.33 16.18
CA VAL A 411 1.19 -12.67 16.78
C VAL A 411 2.64 -13.14 16.89
N LYS A 412 3.42 -12.97 15.82
CA LYS A 412 4.83 -13.39 15.77
C LYS A 412 5.79 -12.57 16.66
N ASN A 413 5.36 -11.38 17.10
CA ASN A 413 6.16 -10.48 17.91
C ASN A 413 5.83 -10.62 19.40
N LEU A 414 4.78 -11.40 19.75
CA LEU A 414 4.40 -11.59 21.14
C LEU A 414 5.59 -12.06 21.97
N ILE A 415 5.77 -11.42 23.10
CA ILE A 415 6.66 -11.88 24.17
C ILE A 415 5.85 -12.89 24.98
N ILE A 416 6.27 -14.15 24.94
CA ILE A 416 5.64 -15.22 25.73
C ILE A 416 6.42 -15.33 27.02
N LEU A 417 5.79 -14.97 28.13
CA LEU A 417 6.40 -15.07 29.46
C LEU A 417 6.25 -16.50 30.04
N SER A 418 7.10 -16.85 30.98
CA SER A 418 7.11 -18.18 31.62
C SER A 418 5.81 -18.54 32.33
N ASN A 419 5.01 -17.53 32.74
CA ASN A 419 3.68 -17.71 33.29
C ASN A 419 2.58 -17.95 32.24
N GLY A 420 2.95 -18.03 30.94
CA GLY A 420 2.05 -18.24 29.81
C GLY A 420 1.32 -16.96 29.33
N GLU A 421 1.60 -15.80 29.91
CA GLU A 421 1.02 -14.55 29.43
C GLU A 421 1.70 -14.08 28.13
N ASN A 422 0.88 -13.63 27.19
CA ASN A 422 1.32 -13.06 25.91
C ASN A 422 1.30 -11.52 25.99
N VAL A 423 2.45 -10.91 25.78
CA VAL A 423 2.61 -9.46 25.82
C VAL A 423 2.94 -8.93 24.44
N SER A 424 2.13 -7.98 23.94
CA SER A 424 2.44 -7.27 22.70
C SER A 424 3.50 -6.20 22.97
N PRO A 425 4.71 -6.32 22.39
CA PRO A 425 5.73 -5.29 22.52
C PRO A 425 5.28 -3.97 21.90
N GLU A 426 4.50 -4.01 20.81
CA GLU A 426 3.98 -2.82 20.15
C GLU A 426 3.04 -2.02 21.06
N ALA A 427 2.25 -2.69 21.91
CA ALA A 427 1.38 -2.04 22.87
C ALA A 427 2.18 -1.28 23.97
N ILE A 428 3.39 -1.76 24.28
CA ILE A 428 4.31 -1.08 25.21
C ILE A 428 5.02 0.07 24.48
N GLU A 429 5.54 -0.17 23.27
CA GLU A 429 6.22 0.82 22.44
C GLU A 429 5.37 2.06 22.20
N LYS A 430 4.07 1.89 21.96
CA LYS A 430 3.10 3.00 21.80
C LYS A 430 3.09 3.97 22.98
N LYS A 431 3.35 3.52 24.20
CA LYS A 431 3.36 4.38 25.39
C LYS A 431 4.55 5.35 25.45
N PHE A 432 5.55 5.16 24.59
CA PHE A 432 6.67 6.07 24.46
C PHE A 432 6.42 7.18 23.43
N ALA A 433 5.33 7.14 22.67
CA ALA A 433 5.04 8.08 21.59
C ALA A 433 5.04 9.56 22.05
N ASP A 434 4.54 9.83 23.26
CA ASP A 434 4.47 11.19 23.83
C ASP A 434 5.78 11.65 24.48
N ASN A 435 6.81 10.82 24.52
CA ASN A 435 8.08 11.16 25.14
C ASN A 435 9.06 11.73 24.10
N GLN A 436 9.20 13.06 24.09
CA GLN A 436 10.06 13.78 23.13
C GLN A 436 11.54 13.36 23.20
N LEU A 437 11.98 12.78 24.33
CA LEU A 437 13.34 12.25 24.47
C LEU A 437 13.53 10.91 23.72
N VAL A 438 12.46 10.25 23.25
CA VAL A 438 12.50 8.95 22.55
C VAL A 438 12.35 9.16 21.04
N SER A 439 13.43 8.99 20.29
CA SER A 439 13.38 8.99 18.81
C SER A 439 12.92 7.64 18.26
N GLU A 440 13.46 6.54 18.80
CA GLU A 440 13.09 5.19 18.39
C GLU A 440 13.07 4.26 19.61
N VAL A 441 12.16 3.29 19.63
CA VAL A 441 12.07 2.29 20.69
C VAL A 441 11.78 0.92 20.10
N LEU A 442 12.43 -0.10 20.66
CA LEU A 442 12.20 -1.52 20.40
C LEU A 442 12.02 -2.26 21.72
N VAL A 443 10.84 -2.85 21.90
CA VAL A 443 10.55 -3.68 23.06
C VAL A 443 10.64 -5.15 22.66
N TYR A 444 11.30 -5.97 23.49
CA TYR A 444 11.43 -7.41 23.26
C TYR A 444 11.60 -8.19 24.58
N GLY A 445 11.39 -9.50 24.52
CA GLY A 445 11.62 -10.41 25.63
C GLY A 445 13.05 -10.93 25.67
N GLU A 446 13.66 -10.97 26.84
CA GLU A 446 14.95 -11.59 27.08
C GLU A 446 14.98 -12.24 28.48
N LYS A 447 15.17 -13.55 28.54
CA LYS A 447 15.25 -14.31 29.82
C LYS A 447 14.07 -13.99 30.77
N ASP A 448 12.85 -14.10 30.22
CA ASP A 448 11.59 -13.85 30.94
C ASP A 448 11.43 -12.40 31.47
N ARG A 449 12.14 -11.45 30.88
CA ARG A 449 12.04 -10.01 31.19
C ARG A 449 11.68 -9.23 29.95
N ILE A 450 10.99 -8.12 30.14
CA ILE A 450 10.70 -7.15 29.07
C ILE A 450 11.79 -6.09 29.07
N ILE A 451 12.45 -5.93 27.95
CA ILE A 451 13.51 -4.97 27.71
C ILE A 451 13.00 -3.88 26.76
N ALA A 452 13.25 -2.62 27.09
CA ALA A 452 13.08 -1.50 26.19
C ALA A 452 14.44 -0.99 25.72
N GLU A 453 14.74 -1.17 24.44
CA GLU A 453 15.94 -0.63 23.79
C GLU A 453 15.56 0.68 23.09
N ILE A 454 16.15 1.79 23.51
CA ILE A 454 15.73 3.15 23.12
C ILE A 454 16.89 3.88 22.45
N TYR A 455 16.64 4.45 21.29
CA TYR A 455 17.49 5.47 20.67
C TYR A 455 16.89 6.85 21.00
N PRO A 456 17.61 7.67 21.81
CA PRO A 456 17.10 8.98 22.22
C PRO A 456 17.15 9.99 21.10
N ASP A 457 16.37 11.07 21.23
CA ASP A 457 16.57 12.29 20.50
C ASP A 457 17.67 13.13 21.20
N TYR A 458 18.89 12.96 20.74
CA TYR A 458 20.06 13.64 21.28
C TYR A 458 20.04 15.16 21.04
N GLU A 459 19.36 15.63 19.98
CA GLU A 459 19.21 17.07 19.73
C GLU A 459 18.25 17.67 20.74
N TYR A 460 17.12 17.02 20.98
CA TYR A 460 16.18 17.41 22.02
C TYR A 460 16.82 17.40 23.41
N ALA A 461 17.54 16.32 23.76
CA ALA A 461 18.25 16.21 25.03
C ALA A 461 19.20 17.40 25.25
N LYS A 462 19.95 17.79 24.20
CA LYS A 462 20.87 18.93 24.24
C LYS A 462 20.16 20.26 24.40
N LEU A 463 19.03 20.47 23.71
CA LEU A 463 18.22 21.69 23.79
C LEU A 463 17.63 21.90 25.20
N GLU A 464 17.16 20.80 25.82
CA GLU A 464 16.56 20.83 27.16
C GLU A 464 17.58 20.70 28.31
N GLY A 465 18.88 20.57 27.99
CA GLY A 465 19.94 20.43 29.00
C GLY A 465 19.88 19.11 29.78
N ILE A 466 19.46 18.02 29.14
CA ILE A 466 19.38 16.69 29.77
C ILE A 466 20.73 16.00 29.63
N ASP A 467 21.53 15.99 30.70
CA ASP A 467 22.84 15.34 30.74
C ASP A 467 22.73 13.83 31.05
N ASP A 468 21.81 13.43 31.93
CA ASP A 468 21.56 12.04 32.31
C ASP A 468 20.37 11.45 31.54
N ILE A 469 20.58 11.16 30.26
CA ILE A 469 19.55 10.59 29.37
C ILE A 469 19.07 9.22 29.88
N GLN A 470 19.97 8.35 30.36
CA GLN A 470 19.62 7.03 30.92
C GLN A 470 18.67 7.19 32.11
N GLY A 471 19.02 8.01 33.07
CA GLY A 471 18.21 8.24 34.27
C GLY A 471 16.85 8.88 33.97
N GLU A 472 16.75 9.79 32.97
CA GLU A 472 15.45 10.36 32.59
C GLU A 472 14.54 9.34 31.88
N LEU A 473 15.11 8.46 31.05
CA LEU A 473 14.34 7.39 30.40
C LEU A 473 13.91 6.31 31.42
N GLU A 474 14.76 5.95 32.38
CA GLU A 474 14.38 5.05 33.50
C GLU A 474 13.24 5.64 34.34
N LYS A 475 13.28 6.93 34.69
CA LYS A 475 12.17 7.62 35.38
C LYS A 475 10.89 7.60 34.55
N ALA A 476 10.98 7.75 33.24
CA ALA A 476 9.81 7.66 32.36
C ALA A 476 9.21 6.24 32.39
N VAL A 477 10.04 5.21 32.30
CA VAL A 477 9.63 3.81 32.41
C VAL A 477 9.05 3.48 33.78
N ASP A 478 9.62 4.00 34.86
CA ASP A 478 9.07 3.82 36.20
C ASP A 478 7.67 4.41 36.33
N ARG A 479 7.42 5.58 35.72
CA ARG A 479 6.07 6.16 35.66
C ARG A 479 5.09 5.26 34.90
N MET A 480 5.52 4.71 33.76
CA MET A 480 4.70 3.80 32.95
C MET A 480 4.42 2.49 33.69
N ASN A 481 5.41 1.93 34.39
CA ASN A 481 5.29 0.69 35.15
C ASN A 481 4.29 0.79 36.31
N LYS A 482 4.14 1.98 36.94
CA LYS A 482 3.17 2.19 38.04
C LYS A 482 1.72 1.91 37.65
N THR A 483 1.37 2.08 36.38
CA THR A 483 0.02 1.88 35.83
C THR A 483 -0.08 0.64 34.95
N ALA A 484 1.03 -0.05 34.72
CA ALA A 484 1.09 -1.24 33.88
C ALA A 484 0.51 -2.48 34.58
N LYS A 485 -0.06 -3.41 33.79
CA LYS A 485 -0.32 -4.76 34.27
C LYS A 485 0.99 -5.45 34.64
N ALA A 486 0.97 -6.37 35.59
CA ALA A 486 2.17 -7.06 36.07
C ALA A 486 3.03 -7.65 34.94
N ALA A 487 2.40 -8.26 33.94
CA ALA A 487 3.07 -8.83 32.77
C ALA A 487 3.66 -7.79 31.80
N HIS A 488 3.29 -6.51 31.90
CA HIS A 488 3.73 -5.44 31.01
C HIS A 488 4.82 -4.55 31.62
N ILE A 489 5.40 -4.96 32.75
CA ILE A 489 6.43 -4.20 33.45
C ILE A 489 7.74 -4.30 32.66
N ILE A 490 8.27 -3.17 32.24
CA ILE A 490 9.59 -3.08 31.63
C ILE A 490 10.63 -3.27 32.73
N SER A 491 11.48 -4.28 32.59
CA SER A 491 12.47 -4.65 33.60
C SER A 491 13.82 -3.96 33.40
N GLU A 492 14.11 -3.50 32.19
CA GLU A 492 15.40 -2.91 31.85
C GLU A 492 15.27 -1.91 30.70
N VAL A 493 15.95 -0.78 30.78
CA VAL A 493 16.08 0.22 29.71
C VAL A 493 17.51 0.18 29.17
N ARG A 494 17.66 0.02 27.86
CA ARG A 494 18.95 0.05 27.16
C ARG A 494 19.00 1.24 26.24
N VAL A 495 19.85 2.21 26.54
CA VAL A 495 20.03 3.41 25.71
C VAL A 495 21.04 3.12 24.60
N ARG A 496 20.68 3.46 23.37
CA ARG A 496 21.52 3.31 22.19
C ARG A 496 22.21 4.60 21.84
N THR A 497 23.40 4.51 21.28
CA THR A 497 24.14 5.62 20.67
C THR A 497 23.89 5.77 19.17
N GLU A 498 23.33 4.72 18.54
CA GLU A 498 23.02 4.69 17.10
C GLU A 498 21.56 4.26 16.86
N PRO A 499 20.93 4.74 15.77
CA PRO A 499 19.56 4.37 15.42
C PRO A 499 19.36 2.84 15.33
N LEU A 500 18.13 2.40 15.51
CA LEU A 500 17.76 0.99 15.33
C LEU A 500 17.83 0.61 13.85
N GLU A 501 18.23 -0.62 13.57
CA GLU A 501 18.26 -1.13 12.20
C GLU A 501 16.86 -1.17 11.60
N LYS A 502 16.75 -0.72 10.34
CA LYS A 502 15.48 -0.68 9.61
C LYS A 502 15.51 -1.57 8.38
N THR A 503 14.33 -2.01 7.97
CA THR A 503 14.10 -2.66 6.67
C THR A 503 14.15 -1.62 5.54
N GLY A 504 14.22 -2.05 4.28
CA GLY A 504 14.12 -1.16 3.13
C GLY A 504 12.81 -0.33 3.07
N SER A 505 11.76 -0.77 3.78
CA SER A 505 10.50 -0.03 3.95
C SER A 505 10.48 0.89 5.18
N GLY A 506 11.62 1.10 5.86
CA GLY A 506 11.75 2.00 7.02
C GLY A 506 11.23 1.43 8.36
N LYS A 507 10.82 0.15 8.42
CA LYS A 507 10.35 -0.50 9.66
C LYS A 507 11.56 -0.97 10.48
N ILE A 508 11.51 -0.79 11.81
CA ILE A 508 12.52 -1.31 12.73
C ILE A 508 12.56 -2.84 12.62
N LYS A 509 13.78 -3.38 12.42
CA LYS A 509 14.00 -4.83 12.43
C LYS A 509 13.89 -5.33 13.87
N ARG A 510 13.00 -6.30 14.08
CA ARG A 510 12.83 -6.92 15.40
C ARG A 510 13.86 -8.01 15.64
N LYS A 511 14.39 -8.08 16.87
CA LYS A 511 15.15 -9.22 17.35
C LYS A 511 14.19 -10.37 17.65
N ALA A 512 14.57 -11.60 17.35
CA ALA A 512 13.82 -12.75 17.85
C ALA A 512 13.84 -12.73 19.40
N THR A 513 12.70 -13.03 20.03
CA THR A 513 12.63 -13.20 21.48
C THR A 513 13.57 -14.36 21.86
N VAL A 514 14.57 -14.08 22.65
CA VAL A 514 15.45 -15.12 23.20
C VAL A 514 14.83 -15.57 24.51
N LEU A 515 14.28 -16.79 24.50
CA LEU A 515 13.69 -17.46 25.67
C LEU A 515 14.77 -17.79 26.71
#